data_88072a34e7523d823366e6bb5ab06f27
#
_entry.id   88072a34e7523d823366e6bb5ab06f27
#
_cell.length_a   1.000
_cell.length_b   1.000
_cell.length_c   1.000
_cell.angle_alpha   90.00
_cell.angle_beta   90.00
_cell.angle_gamma   90.00
#
_symmetry.space_group_name_H-M   'P 1'
#
loop_
_entity.id
_entity.type
_entity.pdbx_description
1 polymer ?
#
loop_
_entity_poly.entity_id
_entity_poly.type
_entity_poly.pdbx_seq_one_letter_code
_entity_poly.pdbx_strand_id
1 'polypeptide(L)'
;MTNVEVENHRRKIVKKVTIAVIGAGQRGNNYGNYVAKHPYEVQFVAVAEPTTIRRARFQSLFGIAEEQCFSDWQELLARPKLADAVLICTQDRMHFAPAMAALNLGYHVLLEKPMSPAPEECIKMGERAEQLNRVFAICHVLRYTNFFATIKKLLDNAAIGQLVSIQHNENVAYWHFAHSYVRGNWRNSTRSSPIILAKSCHDMDILLWLAGADCTNLSSFGSLTHFTSENAPVGAPNRCLDGCPVADTCPYYAPTFYLTGEDGWPASIISDEKSMDARLKALAEGPYGRCVYHCDNDVVDHQVVNMEFANQVTAAFTMCAFTDDVSRTIKLMGTRGEIRGVVNRDRSEIEILTFFPKSHELTTLQSKGGPQGHGGGDFGVMRHFVRLLQEDTKHSELTSAATSVQSHLMAFAAEQSRLEHRNINMKDFFHSFQL
;
A
#
# COMPACT_ATOMS: atom_id res chain seq x y z
N MET A 1 -22.67 -56.52 -4.42
CA MET A 1 -22.11 -55.74 -5.53
C MET A 1 -22.49 -54.31 -5.25
N THR A 2 -21.61 -53.57 -4.69
CA THR A 2 -21.80 -52.19 -4.24
C THR A 2 -21.38 -51.24 -5.34
N ASN A 3 -22.33 -50.45 -5.84
CA ASN A 3 -22.07 -49.37 -6.79
C ASN A 3 -21.28 -48.29 -6.09
N VAL A 4 -20.01 -48.15 -6.47
CA VAL A 4 -19.23 -46.95 -6.16
C VAL A 4 -19.63 -45.89 -7.20
N GLU A 5 -20.46 -44.97 -6.79
CA GLU A 5 -20.72 -43.74 -7.58
C GLU A 5 -19.42 -42.91 -7.58
N VAL A 6 -18.75 -42.93 -8.71
CA VAL A 6 -17.65 -42.02 -9.00
C VAL A 6 -18.25 -40.64 -9.18
N GLU A 7 -18.18 -39.83 -8.16
CA GLU A 7 -18.49 -38.38 -8.23
C GLU A 7 -17.50 -37.73 -9.22
N ASN A 8 -17.98 -37.58 -10.45
CA ASN A 8 -17.33 -36.80 -11.48
C ASN A 8 -17.45 -35.32 -11.10
N HIS A 9 -16.56 -34.82 -10.24
CA HIS A 9 -16.33 -33.39 -10.11
C HIS A 9 -15.82 -32.88 -11.46
N ARG A 10 -16.71 -32.43 -12.33
CA ARG A 10 -16.38 -31.63 -13.50
C ARG A 10 -15.59 -30.43 -12.97
N ARG A 11 -14.25 -30.48 -13.00
CA ARG A 11 -13.41 -29.31 -12.87
C ARG A 11 -13.90 -28.35 -13.95
N LYS A 12 -14.66 -27.29 -13.57
CA LYS A 12 -14.90 -26.16 -14.45
C LYS A 12 -13.53 -25.76 -14.97
N ILE A 13 -13.34 -25.76 -16.28
CA ILE A 13 -12.12 -25.23 -16.92
C ILE A 13 -12.16 -23.73 -16.57
N VAL A 14 -11.40 -23.36 -15.54
CA VAL A 14 -11.31 -21.97 -15.10
C VAL A 14 -10.50 -21.23 -16.15
N LYS A 15 -11.04 -20.16 -16.72
CA LYS A 15 -10.35 -19.34 -17.70
C LYS A 15 -9.05 -18.81 -17.09
N LYS A 16 -7.91 -19.06 -17.74
CA LYS A 16 -6.64 -18.46 -17.34
C LYS A 16 -6.65 -16.97 -17.65
N VAL A 17 -6.43 -16.14 -16.62
CA VAL A 17 -6.42 -14.68 -16.73
C VAL A 17 -5.10 -14.21 -17.32
N THR A 18 -5.15 -13.27 -18.26
CA THR A 18 -3.97 -12.62 -18.84
C THR A 18 -3.84 -11.19 -18.33
N ILE A 19 -2.63 -10.79 -17.94
CA ILE A 19 -2.34 -9.47 -17.39
C ILE A 19 -1.14 -8.84 -18.11
N ALA A 20 -1.29 -7.58 -18.55
CA ALA A 20 -0.20 -6.73 -18.97
C ALA A 20 0.29 -5.90 -17.77
N VAL A 21 1.61 -5.71 -17.62
CA VAL A 21 2.20 -5.01 -16.48
C VAL A 21 2.78 -3.67 -16.91
N ILE A 22 2.44 -2.61 -16.22
CA ILE A 22 3.03 -1.28 -16.37
C ILE A 22 3.82 -0.97 -15.10
N GLY A 23 5.16 -1.02 -15.19
CA GLY A 23 6.10 -0.86 -14.08
C GLY A 23 6.57 -2.20 -13.50
N ALA A 24 7.78 -2.63 -13.89
CA ALA A 24 8.45 -3.84 -13.43
C ALA A 24 9.44 -3.59 -12.27
N GLY A 25 9.14 -2.60 -11.43
CA GLY A 25 9.85 -2.29 -10.19
C GLY A 25 9.56 -3.31 -9.09
N GLN A 26 9.82 -2.92 -7.82
CA GLN A 26 9.62 -3.81 -6.67
C GLN A 26 8.17 -4.31 -6.57
N ARG A 27 7.17 -3.43 -6.76
CA ARG A 27 5.76 -3.82 -6.61
C ARG A 27 5.33 -4.80 -7.70
N GLY A 28 5.66 -4.53 -8.97
CA GLY A 28 5.38 -5.46 -10.07
C GLY A 28 5.98 -6.85 -9.83
N ASN A 29 7.23 -6.91 -9.34
CA ASN A 29 7.86 -8.18 -8.99
C ASN A 29 7.20 -8.88 -7.79
N ASN A 30 6.74 -8.15 -6.77
CA ASN A 30 6.04 -8.73 -5.62
C ASN A 30 4.73 -9.43 -6.06
N TYR A 31 3.94 -8.80 -6.93
CA TYR A 31 2.75 -9.42 -7.52
C TYR A 31 3.09 -10.58 -8.45
N GLY A 32 4.22 -10.48 -9.14
CA GLY A 32 4.78 -11.55 -9.97
C GLY A 32 5.03 -12.85 -9.19
N ASN A 33 5.35 -12.78 -7.90
CA ASN A 33 5.49 -13.96 -7.05
C ASN A 33 4.18 -14.78 -6.96
N TYR A 34 3.02 -14.11 -7.00
CA TYR A 34 1.74 -14.83 -7.08
C TYR A 34 1.59 -15.53 -8.43
N VAL A 35 1.87 -14.83 -9.53
CA VAL A 35 1.77 -15.37 -10.89
C VAL A 35 2.68 -16.59 -11.08
N ALA A 36 3.91 -16.53 -10.59
CA ALA A 36 4.86 -17.64 -10.65
C ALA A 36 4.38 -18.89 -9.88
N LYS A 37 3.62 -18.70 -8.78
CA LYS A 37 3.08 -19.82 -7.98
C LYS A 37 1.73 -20.33 -8.50
N HIS A 38 1.03 -19.56 -9.32
CA HIS A 38 -0.30 -19.89 -9.85
C HIS A 38 -0.35 -19.86 -11.39
N PRO A 39 0.57 -20.52 -12.12
CA PRO A 39 0.71 -20.41 -13.58
C PRO A 39 -0.48 -20.95 -14.37
N TYR A 40 -1.34 -21.73 -13.73
CA TYR A 40 -2.57 -22.26 -14.35
C TYR A 40 -3.76 -21.30 -14.24
N GLU A 41 -3.71 -20.33 -13.30
CA GLU A 41 -4.78 -19.36 -13.04
C GLU A 41 -4.56 -18.04 -13.76
N VAL A 42 -3.29 -17.61 -13.84
CA VAL A 42 -2.91 -16.29 -14.34
C VAL A 42 -1.54 -16.31 -15.01
N GLN A 43 -1.33 -15.39 -15.95
CA GLN A 43 -0.01 -15.14 -16.57
C GLN A 43 0.18 -13.68 -16.92
N PHE A 44 1.43 -13.23 -16.88
CA PHE A 44 1.84 -11.98 -17.50
C PHE A 44 2.14 -12.21 -18.99
N VAL A 45 1.56 -11.38 -19.86
CA VAL A 45 1.68 -11.51 -21.31
C VAL A 45 2.36 -10.33 -21.98
N ALA A 46 2.47 -9.20 -21.28
CA ALA A 46 3.17 -8.01 -21.75
C ALA A 46 3.73 -7.21 -20.57
N VAL A 47 4.79 -6.44 -20.83
CA VAL A 47 5.39 -5.54 -19.85
C VAL A 47 5.82 -4.22 -20.48
N ALA A 48 5.51 -3.11 -19.76
CA ALA A 48 6.04 -1.78 -20.05
C ALA A 48 6.90 -1.31 -18.88
N GLU A 49 8.21 -1.10 -19.12
CA GLU A 49 9.19 -0.67 -18.12
C GLU A 49 10.31 0.11 -18.81
N PRO A 50 10.55 1.38 -18.45
CA PRO A 50 11.57 2.19 -19.10
C PRO A 50 13.01 1.70 -18.85
N THR A 51 13.26 1.12 -17.67
CA THR A 51 14.60 0.64 -17.29
C THR A 51 14.90 -0.69 -17.98
N THR A 52 15.82 -0.69 -18.94
CA THR A 52 16.14 -1.87 -19.76
C THR A 52 16.50 -3.11 -18.91
N ILE A 53 17.32 -2.95 -17.86
CA ILE A 53 17.71 -4.08 -16.99
C ILE A 53 16.52 -4.68 -16.23
N ARG A 54 15.57 -3.85 -15.77
CA ARG A 54 14.36 -4.31 -15.09
C ARG A 54 13.41 -4.99 -16.08
N ARG A 55 13.23 -4.40 -17.27
CA ARG A 55 12.39 -4.97 -18.33
C ARG A 55 12.90 -6.34 -18.78
N ALA A 56 14.20 -6.46 -19.07
CA ALA A 56 14.82 -7.73 -19.48
C ALA A 56 14.72 -8.82 -18.37
N ARG A 57 14.94 -8.44 -17.12
CA ARG A 57 14.78 -9.34 -15.97
C ARG A 57 13.33 -9.84 -15.84
N PHE A 58 12.37 -8.94 -15.95
CA PHE A 58 10.93 -9.27 -15.86
C PHE A 58 10.48 -10.15 -17.03
N GLN A 59 10.93 -9.83 -18.24
CA GLN A 59 10.73 -10.63 -19.45
C GLN A 59 11.21 -12.07 -19.25
N SER A 60 12.45 -12.23 -18.83
CA SER A 60 13.06 -13.55 -18.60
C SER A 60 12.33 -14.36 -17.51
N LEU A 61 11.94 -13.70 -16.41
CA LEU A 61 11.30 -14.34 -15.28
C LEU A 61 9.91 -14.90 -15.60
N PHE A 62 9.15 -14.20 -16.47
CA PHE A 62 7.77 -14.58 -16.81
C PHE A 62 7.61 -15.12 -18.23
N GLY A 63 8.70 -15.27 -18.99
CA GLY A 63 8.66 -15.82 -20.35
C GLY A 63 7.85 -14.95 -21.32
N ILE A 64 7.90 -13.63 -21.18
CA ILE A 64 7.17 -12.70 -22.05
C ILE A 64 7.91 -12.62 -23.39
N ALA A 65 7.17 -12.68 -24.52
CA ALA A 65 7.73 -12.55 -25.84
C ALA A 65 8.35 -11.15 -26.06
N GLU A 66 9.45 -11.06 -26.79
CA GLU A 66 10.20 -9.81 -26.97
C GLU A 66 9.33 -8.70 -27.57
N GLU A 67 8.47 -9.03 -28.53
CA GLU A 67 7.53 -8.11 -29.17
C GLU A 67 6.40 -7.61 -28.23
N GLN A 68 6.29 -8.16 -27.03
CA GLN A 68 5.38 -7.76 -25.96
C GLN A 68 6.09 -7.00 -24.81
N CYS A 69 7.35 -6.60 -25.04
CA CYS A 69 8.16 -5.83 -24.10
C CYS A 69 8.32 -4.40 -24.60
N PHE A 70 7.78 -3.44 -23.86
CA PHE A 70 7.69 -2.04 -24.26
C PHE A 70 8.52 -1.14 -23.33
N SER A 71 9.02 -0.01 -23.85
CA SER A 71 9.77 0.97 -23.05
C SER A 71 8.85 1.86 -22.21
N ASP A 72 7.63 2.10 -22.67
CA ASP A 72 6.63 2.88 -21.95
C ASP A 72 5.22 2.29 -22.10
N TRP A 73 4.30 2.78 -21.29
CA TRP A 73 2.91 2.32 -21.27
C TRP A 73 2.11 2.77 -22.49
N GLN A 74 2.50 3.88 -23.14
CA GLN A 74 1.86 4.40 -24.34
C GLN A 74 2.04 3.42 -25.49
N GLU A 75 3.27 2.91 -25.69
CA GLU A 75 3.55 1.88 -26.70
C GLU A 75 2.74 0.60 -26.46
N LEU A 76 2.64 0.15 -25.18
CA LEU A 76 1.85 -1.03 -24.83
C LEU A 76 0.37 -0.82 -25.13
N LEU A 77 -0.21 0.30 -24.69
CA LEU A 77 -1.64 0.58 -24.85
C LEU A 77 -2.03 1.05 -26.26
N ALA A 78 -1.08 1.39 -27.13
CA ALA A 78 -1.31 1.65 -28.56
C ALA A 78 -1.54 0.35 -29.36
N ARG A 79 -1.22 -0.81 -28.79
CA ARG A 79 -1.48 -2.11 -29.42
C ARG A 79 -2.96 -2.51 -29.29
N PRO A 80 -3.47 -3.39 -30.17
CA PRO A 80 -4.74 -4.06 -29.94
C PRO A 80 -4.74 -4.70 -28.54
N LYS A 81 -5.88 -4.80 -27.89
CA LYS A 81 -6.00 -5.32 -26.52
C LYS A 81 -5.26 -6.65 -26.34
N LEU A 82 -4.17 -6.63 -25.55
CA LEU A 82 -3.23 -7.75 -25.37
C LEU A 82 -3.64 -8.73 -24.25
N ALA A 83 -4.42 -8.25 -23.27
CA ALA A 83 -4.69 -8.99 -22.05
C ALA A 83 -6.14 -8.74 -21.53
N ASP A 84 -6.58 -9.54 -20.57
CA ASP A 84 -7.84 -9.30 -19.87
C ASP A 84 -7.74 -8.05 -18.97
N ALA A 85 -6.57 -7.84 -18.34
CA ALA A 85 -6.35 -6.77 -17.37
C ALA A 85 -4.97 -6.12 -17.52
N VAL A 86 -4.84 -4.94 -16.88
CA VAL A 86 -3.57 -4.22 -16.70
C VAL A 86 -3.29 -4.10 -15.20
N LEU A 87 -2.08 -4.46 -14.78
CA LEU A 87 -1.53 -4.17 -13.46
C LEU A 87 -0.62 -2.93 -13.56
N ILE A 88 -0.93 -1.87 -12.82
CA ILE A 88 -0.18 -0.61 -12.84
C ILE A 88 0.59 -0.45 -11.53
N CYS A 89 1.93 -0.44 -11.63
CA CYS A 89 2.88 -0.37 -10.50
C CYS A 89 3.92 0.73 -10.69
N THR A 90 3.50 1.87 -11.22
CA THR A 90 4.34 3.05 -11.46
C THR A 90 4.49 3.90 -10.19
N GLN A 91 5.03 5.12 -10.32
CA GLN A 91 5.04 6.09 -9.23
C GLN A 91 3.69 6.80 -9.12
N ASP A 92 3.35 7.29 -7.93
CA ASP A 92 2.04 7.87 -7.57
C ASP A 92 1.45 8.80 -8.64
N ARG A 93 2.25 9.76 -9.14
CA ARG A 93 1.82 10.74 -10.17
C ARG A 93 1.65 10.15 -11.58
N MET A 94 2.11 8.93 -11.79
CA MET A 94 2.04 8.24 -13.07
C MET A 94 0.90 7.20 -13.11
N HIS A 95 -0.02 7.23 -12.16
CA HIS A 95 -1.12 6.27 -12.07
C HIS A 95 -2.30 6.64 -12.96
N PHE A 96 -2.71 7.92 -12.94
CA PHE A 96 -3.95 8.38 -13.57
C PHE A 96 -3.99 8.14 -15.08
N ALA A 97 -2.99 8.61 -15.81
CA ALA A 97 -3.01 8.55 -17.29
C ALA A 97 -3.08 7.11 -17.82
N PRO A 98 -2.22 6.15 -17.40
CA PRO A 98 -2.31 4.77 -17.88
C PRO A 98 -3.58 4.06 -17.38
N ALA A 99 -4.10 4.39 -16.18
CA ALA A 99 -5.34 3.80 -15.67
C ALA A 99 -6.55 4.21 -16.54
N MET A 100 -6.68 5.50 -16.83
CA MET A 100 -7.74 6.03 -17.70
C MET A 100 -7.64 5.47 -19.12
N ALA A 101 -6.43 5.39 -19.69
CA ALA A 101 -6.21 4.82 -21.01
C ALA A 101 -6.58 3.33 -21.04
N ALA A 102 -6.15 2.55 -20.06
CA ALA A 102 -6.48 1.13 -19.95
C ALA A 102 -7.99 0.90 -19.82
N LEU A 103 -8.67 1.66 -18.95
CA LEU A 103 -10.13 1.58 -18.79
C LEU A 103 -10.85 1.89 -20.11
N ASN A 104 -10.45 2.96 -20.82
CA ASN A 104 -11.04 3.34 -22.10
C ASN A 104 -10.88 2.28 -23.20
N LEU A 105 -9.79 1.51 -23.14
CA LEU A 105 -9.54 0.38 -24.05
C LEU A 105 -10.24 -0.91 -23.57
N GLY A 106 -11.02 -0.85 -22.50
CA GLY A 106 -11.82 -1.96 -22.00
C GLY A 106 -11.05 -2.99 -21.19
N TYR A 107 -9.86 -2.66 -20.68
CA TYR A 107 -9.16 -3.50 -19.71
C TYR A 107 -9.83 -3.43 -18.34
N HIS A 108 -9.73 -4.51 -17.58
CA HIS A 108 -9.82 -4.47 -16.11
C HIS A 108 -8.50 -3.93 -15.57
N VAL A 109 -8.52 -3.27 -14.42
CA VAL A 109 -7.32 -2.63 -13.88
C VAL A 109 -7.11 -3.00 -12.41
N LEU A 110 -5.89 -3.41 -12.07
CA LEU A 110 -5.37 -3.45 -10.71
C LEU A 110 -4.32 -2.35 -10.57
N LEU A 111 -4.60 -1.36 -9.72
CA LEU A 111 -3.78 -0.16 -9.56
C LEU A 111 -3.08 -0.16 -8.20
N GLU A 112 -1.76 0.12 -8.19
CA GLU A 112 -1.04 0.41 -6.95
C GLU A 112 -1.59 1.66 -6.26
N LYS A 113 -1.45 1.65 -4.95
CA LYS A 113 -1.81 2.79 -4.10
C LYS A 113 -0.65 3.81 -4.02
N PRO A 114 -0.95 5.10 -3.75
CA PRO A 114 -2.28 5.71 -3.76
C PRO A 114 -2.81 5.83 -5.19
N MET A 115 -4.13 5.94 -5.35
CA MET A 115 -4.75 6.04 -6.68
C MET A 115 -4.16 7.18 -7.51
N SER A 116 -4.06 8.36 -6.92
CA SER A 116 -3.42 9.55 -7.47
C SER A 116 -3.13 10.55 -6.34
N PRO A 117 -2.17 11.46 -6.51
CA PRO A 117 -1.98 12.60 -5.61
C PRO A 117 -3.02 13.72 -5.75
N ALA A 118 -4.00 13.59 -6.65
CA ALA A 118 -5.06 14.57 -6.89
C ALA A 118 -6.44 13.94 -6.63
N PRO A 119 -7.30 14.53 -5.78
CA PRO A 119 -8.61 13.98 -5.44
C PRO A 119 -9.53 13.88 -6.65
N GLU A 120 -9.49 14.85 -7.58
CA GLU A 120 -10.30 14.85 -8.81
C GLU A 120 -9.95 13.68 -9.73
N GLU A 121 -8.67 13.28 -9.78
CA GLU A 121 -8.22 12.13 -10.55
C GLU A 121 -8.72 10.82 -9.95
N CYS A 122 -8.74 10.70 -8.62
CA CYS A 122 -9.29 9.55 -7.93
C CYS A 122 -10.79 9.39 -8.24
N ILE A 123 -11.55 10.48 -8.16
CA ILE A 123 -12.99 10.50 -8.48
C ILE A 123 -13.22 10.08 -9.95
N LYS A 124 -12.51 10.72 -10.89
CA LYS A 124 -12.63 10.43 -12.34
C LYS A 124 -12.33 8.98 -12.67
N MET A 125 -11.31 8.38 -12.05
CA MET A 125 -11.00 6.96 -12.25
C MET A 125 -12.12 6.05 -11.75
N GLY A 126 -12.67 6.36 -10.57
CA GLY A 126 -13.79 5.62 -10.00
C GLY A 126 -15.04 5.66 -10.89
N GLU A 127 -15.46 6.86 -11.28
CA GLU A 127 -16.61 7.09 -12.18
C GLU A 127 -16.40 6.40 -13.53
N ARG A 128 -15.18 6.50 -14.10
CA ARG A 128 -14.89 5.90 -15.39
C ARG A 128 -14.96 4.37 -15.35
N ALA A 129 -14.45 3.76 -14.30
CA ALA A 129 -14.52 2.32 -14.12
C ALA A 129 -15.97 1.83 -14.02
N GLU A 130 -16.82 2.56 -13.30
CA GLU A 130 -18.24 2.28 -13.17
C GLU A 130 -18.98 2.44 -14.51
N GLN A 131 -18.80 3.57 -15.19
CA GLN A 131 -19.39 3.83 -16.52
C GLN A 131 -19.08 2.74 -17.55
N LEU A 132 -17.84 2.25 -17.54
CA LEU A 132 -17.39 1.22 -18.48
C LEU A 132 -17.65 -0.21 -17.97
N ASN A 133 -18.22 -0.36 -16.77
CA ASN A 133 -18.47 -1.64 -16.14
C ASN A 133 -17.21 -2.54 -16.11
N ARG A 134 -16.08 -1.98 -15.62
CA ARG A 134 -14.80 -2.67 -15.50
C ARG A 134 -14.46 -2.92 -14.04
N VAL A 135 -13.87 -4.08 -13.77
CA VAL A 135 -13.22 -4.31 -12.49
C VAL A 135 -12.05 -3.35 -12.39
N PHE A 136 -12.11 -2.47 -11.41
CA PHE A 136 -11.04 -1.55 -11.06
C PHE A 136 -10.77 -1.70 -9.56
N ALA A 137 -9.69 -2.37 -9.24
CA ALA A 137 -9.29 -2.66 -7.87
C ALA A 137 -8.02 -1.90 -7.51
N ILE A 138 -7.95 -1.44 -6.27
CA ILE A 138 -6.77 -0.77 -5.71
C ILE A 138 -6.04 -1.74 -4.79
N CYS A 139 -4.71 -1.67 -4.78
CA CYS A 139 -3.84 -2.54 -3.99
C CYS A 139 -3.87 -2.19 -2.49
N HIS A 140 -5.05 -2.14 -1.89
CA HIS A 140 -5.25 -2.03 -0.44
C HIS A 140 -5.00 -3.39 0.23
N VAL A 141 -3.75 -3.80 0.21
CA VAL A 141 -3.30 -5.15 0.59
C VAL A 141 -3.62 -5.53 2.03
N LEU A 142 -3.78 -4.56 2.95
CA LEU A 142 -4.01 -4.82 4.37
C LEU A 142 -5.32 -5.54 4.63
N ARG A 143 -6.39 -5.27 3.87
CA ARG A 143 -7.69 -5.99 3.98
C ARG A 143 -7.55 -7.49 3.77
N TYR A 144 -6.52 -7.92 3.03
CA TYR A 144 -6.27 -9.33 2.68
C TYR A 144 -5.28 -10.01 3.64
N THR A 145 -4.77 -9.30 4.64
CA THR A 145 -3.95 -9.91 5.69
C THR A 145 -4.82 -10.72 6.63
N ASN A 146 -4.29 -11.83 7.16
CA ASN A 146 -5.02 -12.63 8.15
C ASN A 146 -5.40 -11.79 9.37
N PHE A 147 -4.56 -10.83 9.76
CA PHE A 147 -4.77 -9.97 10.92
C PHE A 147 -6.05 -9.12 10.79
N PHE A 148 -6.11 -8.27 9.78
CA PHE A 148 -7.27 -7.38 9.60
C PHE A 148 -8.53 -8.14 9.15
N ALA A 149 -8.39 -9.20 8.35
CA ALA A 149 -9.51 -10.05 7.98
C ALA A 149 -10.13 -10.76 9.20
N THR A 150 -9.30 -11.20 10.16
CA THR A 150 -9.80 -11.78 11.43
C THR A 150 -10.51 -10.74 12.27
N ILE A 151 -9.94 -9.54 12.43
CA ILE A 151 -10.59 -8.44 13.15
C ILE A 151 -11.95 -8.11 12.53
N LYS A 152 -12.02 -7.95 11.20
CA LYS A 152 -13.28 -7.68 10.50
C LYS A 152 -14.31 -8.78 10.76
N LYS A 153 -13.93 -10.04 10.65
CA LYS A 153 -14.80 -11.18 10.94
C LYS A 153 -15.32 -11.17 12.39
N LEU A 154 -14.49 -10.78 13.36
CA LEU A 154 -14.91 -10.64 14.75
C LEU A 154 -15.96 -9.53 14.92
N LEU A 155 -15.78 -8.39 14.26
CA LEU A 155 -16.74 -7.29 14.26
C LEU A 155 -18.05 -7.71 13.58
N ASP A 156 -18.00 -8.36 12.42
CA ASP A 156 -19.17 -8.82 11.67
C ASP A 156 -20.00 -9.86 12.47
N ASN A 157 -19.33 -10.65 13.30
CA ASN A 157 -19.96 -11.59 14.23
C ASN A 157 -20.35 -10.94 15.57
N ALA A 158 -20.26 -9.62 15.70
CA ALA A 158 -20.56 -8.86 16.92
C ALA A 158 -19.88 -9.41 18.18
N ALA A 159 -18.63 -9.90 18.06
CA ALA A 159 -17.86 -10.48 19.17
C ALA A 159 -17.73 -9.53 20.37
N ILE A 160 -17.66 -8.21 20.11
CA ILE A 160 -17.63 -7.15 21.15
C ILE A 160 -18.91 -6.29 21.17
N GLY A 161 -20.00 -6.77 20.58
CA GLY A 161 -21.24 -6.01 20.41
C GLY A 161 -21.11 -4.98 19.26
N GLN A 162 -21.80 -3.84 19.40
CA GLN A 162 -21.67 -2.74 18.43
C GLN A 162 -20.34 -2.02 18.65
N LEU A 163 -19.61 -1.76 17.56
CA LEU A 163 -18.40 -0.96 17.59
C LEU A 163 -18.74 0.50 17.97
N VAL A 164 -17.96 1.07 18.89
CA VAL A 164 -18.15 2.44 19.39
C VAL A 164 -16.97 3.34 19.03
N SER A 165 -15.74 2.84 19.24
CA SER A 165 -14.56 3.66 19.00
C SER A 165 -13.35 2.81 18.59
N ILE A 166 -12.46 3.41 17.80
CA ILE A 166 -11.22 2.79 17.29
C ILE A 166 -10.03 3.66 17.67
N GLN A 167 -8.96 3.04 18.16
CA GLN A 167 -7.62 3.62 18.25
C GLN A 167 -6.70 2.82 17.35
N HIS A 168 -5.99 3.48 16.43
CA HIS A 168 -5.13 2.81 15.45
C HIS A 168 -3.82 3.57 15.28
N ASN A 169 -2.69 2.85 15.28
CA ASN A 169 -1.37 3.44 15.09
C ASN A 169 -0.65 2.75 13.92
N GLU A 170 -0.04 3.55 13.07
CA GLU A 170 0.99 3.16 12.10
C GLU A 170 2.36 3.58 12.64
N ASN A 171 3.12 2.63 13.14
CA ASN A 171 4.49 2.78 13.60
C ASN A 171 5.42 2.53 12.42
N VAL A 172 5.99 3.62 11.86
CA VAL A 172 6.73 3.52 10.59
C VAL A 172 8.14 2.95 10.80
N ALA A 173 8.71 3.08 11.98
CA ALA A 173 10.10 2.91 12.38
C ALA A 173 11.05 3.98 11.82
N TYR A 174 11.97 4.43 12.68
CA TYR A 174 12.89 5.54 12.41
C TYR A 174 13.73 5.34 11.15
N TRP A 175 14.23 4.14 10.93
CA TRP A 175 15.06 3.77 9.79
C TRP A 175 14.26 3.65 8.48
N HIS A 176 13.04 3.12 8.55
CA HIS A 176 12.16 3.00 7.39
C HIS A 176 11.71 4.39 6.92
N PHE A 177 11.36 5.26 7.87
CA PHE A 177 11.01 6.64 7.55
C PHE A 177 12.18 7.37 6.88
N ALA A 178 13.38 7.29 7.46
CA ALA A 178 14.59 7.85 6.88
C ALA A 178 14.88 7.32 5.47
N HIS A 179 14.65 6.02 5.23
CA HIS A 179 14.83 5.41 3.91
C HIS A 179 13.80 5.92 2.89
N SER A 180 12.52 5.84 3.19
CA SER A 180 11.45 6.04 2.21
C SER A 180 10.99 7.49 2.09
N TYR A 181 10.92 8.21 3.22
CA TYR A 181 10.25 9.50 3.34
C TYR A 181 11.19 10.67 3.62
N VAL A 182 12.50 10.41 3.79
CA VAL A 182 13.54 11.44 3.87
C VAL A 182 14.49 11.38 2.67
N ARG A 183 15.00 10.19 2.32
CA ARG A 183 15.92 9.98 1.19
C ARG A 183 15.24 9.50 -0.08
N GLY A 184 14.19 8.67 0.09
CA GLY A 184 13.52 7.95 -0.98
C GLY A 184 12.55 8.76 -1.82
N ASN A 185 11.79 8.05 -2.64
CA ASN A 185 10.91 8.66 -3.64
C ASN A 185 9.73 9.44 -3.03
N TRP A 186 9.29 9.08 -1.81
CA TRP A 186 8.15 9.69 -1.13
C TRP A 186 8.54 10.81 -0.17
N ARG A 187 9.76 11.35 -0.27
CA ARG A 187 10.27 12.40 0.62
C ARG A 187 9.66 13.77 0.41
N ASN A 188 9.10 14.02 -0.76
CA ASN A 188 8.62 15.35 -1.13
C ASN A 188 7.20 15.27 -1.69
N SER A 189 6.28 16.02 -1.07
CA SER A 189 4.85 16.00 -1.35
C SER A 189 4.52 16.47 -2.77
N THR A 190 5.30 17.40 -3.34
CA THR A 190 5.07 17.90 -4.70
C THR A 190 5.59 16.94 -5.75
N ARG A 191 6.59 16.11 -5.44
CA ARG A 191 7.13 15.09 -6.36
C ARG A 191 6.38 13.76 -6.30
N SER A 192 5.82 13.44 -5.15
CA SER A 192 5.03 12.24 -4.91
C SER A 192 3.65 12.63 -4.35
N SER A 193 3.45 12.49 -3.05
CA SER A 193 2.23 12.83 -2.34
C SER A 193 2.52 13.07 -0.85
N PRO A 194 1.63 13.74 -0.09
CA PRO A 194 1.74 13.82 1.36
C PRO A 194 1.80 12.44 1.99
N ILE A 195 2.50 12.30 3.13
CA ILE A 195 2.70 10.99 3.75
C ILE A 195 1.39 10.29 4.15
N ILE A 196 0.38 11.05 4.56
CA ILE A 196 -0.94 10.50 4.89
C ILE A 196 -1.54 9.76 3.69
N LEU A 197 -1.25 10.19 2.48
CA LEU A 197 -1.67 9.55 1.24
C LEU A 197 -0.66 8.46 0.80
N ALA A 198 0.65 8.78 0.75
CA ALA A 198 1.68 7.84 0.27
C ALA A 198 1.77 6.56 1.15
N LYS A 199 1.65 6.72 2.47
CA LYS A 199 1.79 5.63 3.45
C LYS A 199 0.46 5.24 4.06
N SER A 200 -0.25 6.19 4.66
CA SER A 200 -1.39 5.91 5.52
C SER A 200 -2.73 5.84 4.79
N CYS A 201 -2.75 5.91 3.45
CA CYS A 201 -3.96 5.57 2.70
C CYS A 201 -4.44 4.14 2.98
N HIS A 202 -3.52 3.22 3.29
CA HIS A 202 -3.85 1.89 3.80
C HIS A 202 -4.62 1.93 5.13
N ASP A 203 -4.21 2.83 6.03
CA ASP A 203 -4.78 2.95 7.36
C ASP A 203 -6.14 3.65 7.30
N MET A 204 -6.29 4.68 6.47
CA MET A 204 -7.59 5.30 6.17
C MET A 204 -8.57 4.28 5.58
N ASP A 205 -8.09 3.42 4.69
CA ASP A 205 -8.88 2.34 4.09
C ASP A 205 -9.32 1.28 5.13
N ILE A 206 -8.43 0.88 6.03
CA ILE A 206 -8.75 -0.05 7.12
C ILE A 206 -9.77 0.57 8.09
N LEU A 207 -9.60 1.83 8.45
CA LEU A 207 -10.50 2.52 9.38
C LEU A 207 -11.91 2.65 8.78
N LEU A 208 -12.03 3.04 7.52
CA LEU A 208 -13.29 3.09 6.79
C LEU A 208 -13.97 1.70 6.76
N TRP A 209 -13.21 0.66 6.44
CA TRP A 209 -13.72 -0.71 6.35
C TRP A 209 -14.17 -1.28 7.69
N LEU A 210 -13.42 -1.04 8.77
CA LEU A 210 -13.75 -1.53 10.10
C LEU A 210 -14.90 -0.74 10.72
N ALA A 211 -14.97 0.58 10.51
CA ALA A 211 -16.09 1.40 10.96
C ALA A 211 -17.42 1.00 10.28
N GLY A 212 -17.35 0.54 9.02
CA GLY A 212 -18.51 0.07 8.28
C GLY A 212 -19.52 1.17 7.90
N ALA A 213 -19.07 2.43 7.87
CA ALA A 213 -19.87 3.59 7.50
C ALA A 213 -18.96 4.69 6.94
N ASP A 214 -19.51 5.64 6.19
CA ASP A 214 -18.79 6.78 5.64
C ASP A 214 -18.28 7.71 6.74
N CYS A 215 -17.07 8.24 6.57
CA CYS A 215 -16.55 9.30 7.41
C CYS A 215 -17.34 10.59 7.17
N THR A 216 -17.78 11.26 8.23
CA THR A 216 -18.58 12.50 8.16
C THR A 216 -17.75 13.73 8.47
N ASN A 217 -16.86 13.64 9.44
CA ASN A 217 -16.02 14.75 9.90
C ASN A 217 -14.64 14.21 10.28
N LEU A 218 -13.62 15.03 10.08
CA LEU A 218 -12.29 14.75 10.58
C LEU A 218 -11.48 16.02 10.90
N SER A 219 -10.50 15.86 11.79
CA SER A 219 -9.48 16.85 12.08
C SER A 219 -8.11 16.21 12.17
N SER A 220 -7.07 16.95 11.77
CA SER A 220 -5.71 16.43 11.71
C SER A 220 -4.67 17.47 12.14
N PHE A 221 -3.60 16.97 12.79
CA PHE A 221 -2.43 17.74 13.21
C PHE A 221 -1.17 16.92 12.92
N GLY A 222 -0.10 17.58 12.53
CA GLY A 222 1.18 16.94 12.23
C GLY A 222 2.21 17.91 11.70
N SER A 223 3.48 17.61 11.87
CA SER A 223 4.59 18.47 11.50
C SER A 223 5.80 17.69 11.06
N LEU A 224 6.72 18.32 10.35
CA LEU A 224 8.09 17.87 10.14
C LEU A 224 8.95 18.55 11.20
N THR A 225 9.41 17.81 12.18
CA THR A 225 10.11 18.36 13.35
C THR A 225 11.56 17.97 13.48
N HIS A 226 11.95 16.79 12.99
CA HIS A 226 13.28 16.26 13.24
C HIS A 226 14.19 16.28 12.00
N PHE A 227 13.70 15.89 10.86
CA PHE A 227 14.52 15.75 9.64
C PHE A 227 14.66 17.09 8.90
N THR A 228 15.24 18.08 9.59
CA THR A 228 15.48 19.45 9.11
C THR A 228 16.94 19.85 9.32
N SER A 229 17.40 20.84 8.58
CA SER A 229 18.79 21.33 8.68
C SER A 229 19.14 21.91 10.05
N GLU A 230 18.14 22.42 10.78
CA GLU A 230 18.30 23.00 12.13
C GLU A 230 18.70 21.94 13.17
N ASN A 231 18.32 20.68 12.94
CA ASN A 231 18.65 19.55 13.80
C ASN A 231 19.92 18.81 13.36
N ALA A 232 20.62 19.30 12.33
CA ALA A 232 21.83 18.64 11.86
C ALA A 232 22.93 18.68 12.95
N PRO A 233 23.57 17.55 13.24
CA PRO A 233 24.74 17.55 14.14
C PRO A 233 25.83 18.49 13.61
N VAL A 234 26.54 19.14 14.53
CA VAL A 234 27.63 20.07 14.17
C VAL A 234 28.66 19.37 13.28
N GLY A 235 28.94 19.96 12.12
CA GLY A 235 29.88 19.42 11.16
C GLY A 235 29.35 18.27 10.30
N ALA A 236 28.06 17.93 10.38
CA ALA A 236 27.45 16.92 9.53
C ALA A 236 27.50 17.35 8.05
N PRO A 237 28.12 16.56 7.16
CA PRO A 237 28.23 16.89 5.73
C PRO A 237 26.90 16.61 5.01
N ASN A 238 26.79 17.04 3.75
CA ASN A 238 25.62 16.77 2.91
C ASN A 238 25.40 15.27 2.63
N ARG A 239 26.45 14.46 2.69
CA ARG A 239 26.39 13.01 2.46
C ARG A 239 27.10 12.26 3.58
N CYS A 240 26.58 11.10 3.94
CA CYS A 240 27.14 10.28 5.00
C CYS A 240 28.59 9.83 4.75
N LEU A 241 29.00 9.65 3.48
CA LEU A 241 30.34 9.21 3.11
C LEU A 241 31.40 10.33 3.09
N ASP A 242 31.00 11.59 3.29
CA ASP A 242 31.94 12.74 3.17
C ASP A 242 32.63 13.07 4.52
N GLY A 243 32.93 12.04 5.32
CA GLY A 243 33.66 12.24 6.58
C GLY A 243 32.78 12.76 7.72
N CYS A 244 31.58 12.17 7.91
CA CYS A 244 30.62 12.58 8.96
C CYS A 244 31.21 12.37 10.37
N PRO A 245 31.30 13.43 11.22
CA PRO A 245 31.92 13.33 12.54
C PRO A 245 31.07 12.51 13.55
N VAL A 246 29.79 12.26 13.23
CA VAL A 246 28.88 11.49 14.09
C VAL A 246 28.51 10.14 13.48
N ALA A 247 29.30 9.61 12.53
CA ALA A 247 29.03 8.35 11.84
C ALA A 247 28.74 7.19 12.79
N ASP A 248 29.52 7.07 13.89
CA ASP A 248 29.43 5.97 14.84
C ASP A 248 28.21 6.05 15.79
N THR A 249 27.59 7.21 15.90
CA THR A 249 26.48 7.46 16.85
C THR A 249 25.18 7.86 16.15
N CYS A 250 25.22 8.14 14.85
CA CYS A 250 24.05 8.55 14.10
C CYS A 250 23.14 7.35 13.77
N PRO A 251 21.90 7.31 14.28
CA PRO A 251 20.97 6.21 14.01
C PRO A 251 20.53 6.14 12.52
N TYR A 252 20.87 7.17 11.73
CA TYR A 252 20.49 7.28 10.32
C TYR A 252 21.69 7.17 9.37
N TYR A 253 22.86 6.74 9.86
CA TYR A 253 24.06 6.65 9.02
C TYR A 253 23.85 5.66 7.88
N ALA A 254 23.87 6.16 6.62
CA ALA A 254 23.46 5.38 5.45
C ALA A 254 24.26 4.08 5.24
N PRO A 255 25.59 4.04 5.42
CA PRO A 255 26.36 2.81 5.27
C PRO A 255 25.87 1.66 6.15
N THR A 256 25.43 1.93 7.38
CA THR A 256 24.92 0.92 8.31
C THR A 256 23.72 0.15 7.75
N PHE A 257 22.88 0.81 6.95
CA PHE A 257 21.67 0.19 6.38
C PHE A 257 21.89 -0.44 5.01
N TYR A 258 22.82 0.07 4.22
CA TYR A 258 22.92 -0.28 2.81
C TYR A 258 24.16 -1.07 2.44
N LEU A 259 25.25 -0.92 3.18
CA LEU A 259 26.49 -1.68 2.96
C LEU A 259 26.53 -2.93 3.86
N THR A 260 25.45 -3.68 3.85
CA THR A 260 25.31 -4.96 4.56
C THR A 260 25.50 -6.13 3.59
N GLY A 261 25.77 -7.32 4.11
CA GLY A 261 25.81 -8.55 3.31
C GLY A 261 24.45 -9.02 2.80
N GLU A 262 23.35 -8.36 3.21
CA GLU A 262 22.00 -8.74 2.82
C GLU A 262 21.56 -8.08 1.52
N ASP A 263 20.90 -8.87 0.65
CA ASP A 263 20.36 -8.42 -0.63
C ASP A 263 18.87 -8.02 -0.56
N GLY A 264 18.29 -8.03 0.64
CA GLY A 264 16.89 -7.69 0.87
C GLY A 264 16.60 -6.20 0.86
N TRP A 265 15.32 -5.85 1.01
CA TRP A 265 14.91 -4.50 1.29
C TRP A 265 15.40 -4.06 2.69
N PRO A 266 15.93 -2.83 2.89
CA PRO A 266 15.94 -1.70 1.96
C PRO A 266 17.16 -1.64 0.99
N ALA A 267 18.19 -2.44 1.18
CA ALA A 267 19.43 -2.38 0.39
C ALA A 267 19.20 -2.65 -1.11
N SER A 268 18.24 -3.51 -1.46
CA SER A 268 17.90 -3.83 -2.85
C SER A 268 17.31 -2.66 -3.67
N ILE A 269 16.96 -1.55 -3.02
CA ILE A 269 16.30 -0.41 -3.70
C ILE A 269 17.32 0.63 -4.19
N ILE A 270 18.48 0.71 -3.54
CA ILE A 270 19.44 1.77 -3.83
C ILE A 270 20.19 1.57 -5.15
N SER A 271 20.28 0.31 -5.63
CA SER A 271 20.92 -0.06 -6.89
C SER A 271 20.22 -1.25 -7.55
N ASP A 272 20.12 -1.26 -8.87
CA ASP A 272 19.64 -2.42 -9.66
C ASP A 272 20.71 -3.54 -9.73
N GLU A 273 21.98 -3.21 -9.47
CA GLU A 273 23.08 -4.16 -9.31
C GLU A 273 23.31 -4.45 -7.82
N LYS A 274 23.59 -5.73 -7.51
CA LYS A 274 23.68 -6.19 -6.12
C LYS A 274 25.08 -6.12 -5.51
N SER A 275 26.11 -5.80 -6.32
CA SER A 275 27.49 -5.74 -5.83
C SER A 275 27.66 -4.64 -4.77
N MET A 276 28.63 -4.85 -3.86
CA MET A 276 28.97 -3.87 -2.83
C MET A 276 29.48 -2.57 -3.46
N ASP A 277 30.24 -2.65 -4.55
CA ASP A 277 30.77 -1.49 -5.27
C ASP A 277 29.64 -0.66 -5.90
N ALA A 278 28.63 -1.32 -6.48
CA ALA A 278 27.45 -0.63 -7.01
C ALA A 278 26.65 0.07 -5.91
N ARG A 279 26.51 -0.56 -4.73
CA ARG A 279 25.88 0.07 -3.57
C ARG A 279 26.68 1.25 -3.05
N LEU A 280 27.99 1.12 -2.94
CA LEU A 280 28.88 2.22 -2.53
C LEU A 280 28.76 3.41 -3.49
N LYS A 281 28.78 3.14 -4.80
CA LYS A 281 28.56 4.16 -5.83
C LYS A 281 27.19 4.81 -5.68
N ALA A 282 26.13 4.02 -5.47
CA ALA A 282 24.77 4.53 -5.25
C ALA A 282 24.68 5.42 -4.00
N LEU A 283 25.45 5.14 -2.94
CA LEU A 283 25.53 6.01 -1.77
C LEU A 283 26.37 7.27 -2.04
N ALA A 284 27.44 7.17 -2.83
CA ALA A 284 28.24 8.33 -3.18
C ALA A 284 27.48 9.33 -4.08
N GLU A 285 26.71 8.86 -5.04
CA GLU A 285 26.09 9.68 -6.08
C GLU A 285 24.56 9.84 -5.92
N GLY A 286 23.89 8.79 -5.47
CA GLY A 286 22.41 8.71 -5.41
C GLY A 286 21.78 9.35 -4.18
N PRO A 287 20.46 9.36 -4.08
CA PRO A 287 19.72 10.04 -3.01
C PRO A 287 19.90 9.37 -1.64
N TYR A 288 20.14 8.05 -1.61
CA TYR A 288 20.16 7.29 -0.36
C TYR A 288 21.40 7.50 0.51
N GLY A 289 22.48 8.08 -0.04
CA GLY A 289 23.67 8.46 0.72
C GLY A 289 23.63 9.85 1.33
N ARG A 290 22.57 10.66 1.09
CA ARG A 290 22.43 12.00 1.66
C ARG A 290 22.23 11.95 3.18
N CYS A 291 22.71 12.97 3.86
CA CYS A 291 22.40 13.18 5.26
C CYS A 291 20.90 13.44 5.42
N VAL A 292 20.26 12.81 6.38
CA VAL A 292 18.80 12.96 6.60
C VAL A 292 18.39 14.39 6.99
N TYR A 293 19.33 15.16 7.51
CA TYR A 293 19.10 16.55 7.92
C TYR A 293 19.30 17.55 6.77
N HIS A 294 19.85 17.10 5.63
CA HIS A 294 20.13 17.92 4.44
C HIS A 294 19.38 17.41 3.20
N CYS A 295 18.29 16.68 3.39
CA CYS A 295 17.41 16.26 2.30
C CYS A 295 16.39 17.36 1.95
N ASP A 296 15.78 17.22 0.78
CA ASP A 296 14.70 18.08 0.29
C ASP A 296 13.30 17.49 0.64
N ASN A 297 13.20 16.85 1.81
CA ASN A 297 11.96 16.29 2.33
C ASN A 297 11.08 17.37 2.95
N ASP A 298 9.76 17.26 2.72
CA ASP A 298 8.75 18.18 3.26
C ASP A 298 7.56 17.43 3.91
N VAL A 299 7.55 16.09 3.85
CA VAL A 299 6.49 15.31 4.45
C VAL A 299 6.63 15.28 5.97
N VAL A 300 5.50 15.30 6.68
CA VAL A 300 5.49 15.32 8.15
C VAL A 300 6.03 14.03 8.74
N ASP A 301 6.76 14.11 9.86
CA ASP A 301 7.34 12.94 10.53
C ASP A 301 6.42 12.34 11.61
N HIS A 302 5.34 13.02 11.94
CA HIS A 302 4.23 12.51 12.76
C HIS A 302 2.92 13.19 12.38
N GLN A 303 1.80 12.46 12.51
CA GLN A 303 0.47 12.97 12.21
C GLN A 303 -0.60 12.23 13.02
N VAL A 304 -1.57 12.96 13.53
CA VAL A 304 -2.78 12.42 14.15
C VAL A 304 -4.00 12.82 13.36
N VAL A 305 -5.00 11.93 13.28
CA VAL A 305 -6.29 12.20 12.64
C VAL A 305 -7.40 11.68 13.53
N ASN A 306 -8.34 12.55 13.90
CA ASN A 306 -9.56 12.17 14.58
C ASN A 306 -10.72 12.18 13.58
N MET A 307 -11.55 11.14 13.60
CA MET A 307 -12.61 10.91 12.63
C MET A 307 -13.92 10.56 13.32
N GLU A 308 -15.02 10.99 12.72
CA GLU A 308 -16.39 10.60 13.05
C GLU A 308 -17.03 9.95 11.82
N PHE A 309 -17.74 8.86 12.03
CA PHE A 309 -18.44 8.12 10.97
C PHE A 309 -19.95 8.26 11.09
N ALA A 310 -20.67 8.05 9.99
CA ALA A 310 -22.13 8.24 9.91
C ALA A 310 -22.93 7.37 10.90
N ASN A 311 -22.36 6.25 11.35
CA ASN A 311 -22.95 5.39 12.39
C ASN A 311 -22.51 5.77 13.82
N GLN A 312 -21.94 6.97 14.00
CA GLN A 312 -21.44 7.51 15.28
C GLN A 312 -20.20 6.80 15.84
N VAL A 313 -19.58 5.89 15.11
CA VAL A 313 -18.26 5.36 15.45
C VAL A 313 -17.25 6.49 15.36
N THR A 314 -16.35 6.57 16.34
CA THR A 314 -15.21 7.50 16.31
C THR A 314 -13.90 6.75 16.12
N ALA A 315 -12.91 7.39 15.48
CA ALA A 315 -11.57 6.84 15.36
C ALA A 315 -10.50 7.88 15.64
N ALA A 316 -9.45 7.46 16.35
CA ALA A 316 -8.20 8.20 16.51
C ALA A 316 -7.08 7.42 15.82
N PHE A 317 -6.41 8.06 14.88
CA PHE A 317 -5.28 7.50 14.15
C PHE A 317 -4.00 8.27 14.46
N THR A 318 -2.90 7.57 14.64
CA THR A 318 -1.57 8.16 14.81
C THR A 318 -0.57 7.49 13.88
N MET A 319 0.15 8.27 13.10
CA MET A 319 1.34 7.88 12.35
C MET A 319 2.56 8.54 12.99
N CYS A 320 3.62 7.76 13.24
CA CYS A 320 4.86 8.28 13.81
C CYS A 320 6.09 7.62 13.18
N ALA A 321 7.06 8.47 12.81
CA ALA A 321 8.37 8.06 12.33
C ALA A 321 9.27 7.48 13.44
N PHE A 322 9.09 7.95 14.69
CA PHE A 322 10.00 7.70 15.81
C PHE A 322 9.55 6.49 16.64
N THR A 323 9.51 5.34 15.98
CA THR A 323 9.24 4.05 16.62
C THR A 323 10.38 3.08 16.35
N ASP A 324 10.53 2.09 17.20
CA ASP A 324 11.59 1.09 17.07
C ASP A 324 11.33 0.16 15.88
N ASP A 325 10.12 -0.38 15.78
CA ASP A 325 9.72 -1.34 14.75
C ASP A 325 8.67 -0.80 13.77
N VAL A 326 8.57 -1.47 12.63
CA VAL A 326 7.46 -1.29 11.69
C VAL A 326 6.31 -2.14 12.16
N SER A 327 5.31 -1.52 12.77
CA SER A 327 4.16 -2.24 13.32
C SER A 327 2.86 -1.44 13.19
N ARG A 328 1.75 -2.16 13.34
CA ARG A 328 0.43 -1.55 13.57
C ARG A 328 -0.12 -2.05 14.88
N THR A 329 -0.68 -1.13 15.66
CA THR A 329 -1.45 -1.46 16.86
C THR A 329 -2.86 -0.94 16.69
N ILE A 330 -3.84 -1.71 17.17
CA ILE A 330 -5.24 -1.33 17.09
C ILE A 330 -5.98 -1.72 18.36
N LYS A 331 -6.87 -0.83 18.82
CA LYS A 331 -7.85 -1.12 19.87
C LYS A 331 -9.24 -0.75 19.36
N LEU A 332 -10.15 -1.72 19.41
CA LEU A 332 -11.55 -1.53 19.04
C LEU A 332 -12.38 -1.72 20.31
N MET A 333 -13.20 -0.73 20.61
CA MET A 333 -14.03 -0.69 21.81
C MET A 333 -15.50 -0.81 21.39
N GLY A 334 -16.16 -1.85 21.88
CA GLY A 334 -17.55 -2.12 21.57
C GLY A 334 -18.42 -2.13 22.84
N THR A 335 -19.73 -2.27 22.64
CA THR A 335 -20.73 -2.21 23.75
C THR A 335 -20.64 -3.40 24.70
N ARG A 336 -20.00 -4.52 24.30
CA ARG A 336 -19.89 -5.75 25.11
C ARG A 336 -18.47 -6.24 25.35
N GLY A 337 -17.46 -5.53 24.81
CA GLY A 337 -16.08 -5.94 24.94
C GLY A 337 -15.13 -5.02 24.18
N GLU A 338 -13.87 -5.42 24.16
CA GLU A 338 -12.85 -4.76 23.36
C GLU A 338 -11.95 -5.78 22.65
N ILE A 339 -11.42 -5.39 21.50
CA ILE A 339 -10.38 -6.13 20.76
C ILE A 339 -9.12 -5.28 20.82
N ARG A 340 -7.98 -5.91 21.13
CA ARG A 340 -6.65 -5.33 21.03
C ARG A 340 -5.86 -6.13 20.01
N GLY A 341 -5.13 -5.47 19.14
CA GLY A 341 -4.33 -6.13 18.13
C GLY A 341 -2.96 -5.50 17.94
N VAL A 342 -1.96 -6.33 17.65
CA VAL A 342 -0.64 -5.89 17.24
C VAL A 342 -0.15 -6.76 16.09
N VAL A 343 0.39 -6.12 15.06
CA VAL A 343 0.99 -6.81 13.92
C VAL A 343 2.28 -6.12 13.50
N ASN A 344 3.35 -6.91 13.42
CA ASN A 344 4.62 -6.56 12.81
C ASN A 344 5.18 -7.77 12.03
N ARG A 345 6.48 -7.75 11.72
CA ARG A 345 7.15 -8.85 11.01
C ARG A 345 7.08 -10.17 11.78
N ASP A 346 7.24 -10.12 13.10
CA ASP A 346 7.48 -11.28 13.96
C ASP A 346 6.28 -11.62 14.85
N ARG A 347 5.36 -10.65 15.02
CA ARG A 347 4.21 -10.77 15.92
C ARG A 347 2.91 -10.43 15.19
N SER A 348 1.90 -11.30 15.36
CA SER A 348 0.54 -11.06 14.86
C SER A 348 -0.43 -11.62 15.88
N GLU A 349 -0.96 -10.78 16.74
CA GLU A 349 -1.76 -11.18 17.90
C GLU A 349 -3.03 -10.34 17.99
N ILE A 350 -4.12 -11.00 18.38
CA ILE A 350 -5.43 -10.40 18.62
C ILE A 350 -5.92 -10.88 19.98
N GLU A 351 -6.19 -9.96 20.88
CA GLU A 351 -6.84 -10.20 22.17
C GLU A 351 -8.31 -9.79 22.09
N ILE A 352 -9.19 -10.61 22.63
CA ILE A 352 -10.62 -10.33 22.76
C ILE A 352 -10.96 -10.36 24.25
N LEU A 353 -11.50 -9.27 24.75
CA LEU A 353 -11.96 -9.15 26.13
C LEU A 353 -13.47 -8.88 26.13
N THR A 354 -14.27 -9.75 26.75
CA THR A 354 -15.70 -9.52 26.91
C THR A 354 -16.02 -9.05 28.32
N PHE A 355 -17.08 -8.22 28.46
CA PHE A 355 -17.46 -7.66 29.75
C PHE A 355 -18.31 -8.63 30.57
N PHE A 356 -19.25 -9.34 29.90
CA PHE A 356 -20.09 -10.32 30.55
C PHE A 356 -20.60 -11.41 29.56
N PRO A 357 -20.41 -12.72 29.85
CA PRO A 357 -19.50 -13.20 30.92
C PRO A 357 -18.07 -12.69 30.65
N LYS A 358 -17.34 -12.38 31.71
CA LYS A 358 -15.98 -11.87 31.58
C LYS A 358 -15.08 -12.96 30.98
N SER A 359 -14.47 -12.68 29.86
CA SER A 359 -13.47 -13.56 29.23
C SER A 359 -12.30 -12.79 28.67
N HIS A 360 -11.19 -13.48 28.48
CA HIS A 360 -10.02 -12.99 27.80
C HIS A 360 -9.48 -14.12 26.91
N GLU A 361 -9.45 -13.86 25.62
CA GLU A 361 -8.93 -14.79 24.61
C GLU A 361 -7.79 -14.13 23.85
N LEU A 362 -6.67 -14.82 23.73
CA LEU A 362 -5.53 -14.42 22.91
C LEU A 362 -5.40 -15.34 21.72
N THR A 363 -5.45 -14.77 20.52
CA THR A 363 -5.18 -15.48 19.28
C THR A 363 -3.87 -15.01 18.68
N THR A 364 -2.90 -15.91 18.59
CA THR A 364 -1.66 -15.68 17.83
C THR A 364 -1.86 -16.19 16.41
N LEU A 365 -1.80 -15.29 15.46
CA LEU A 365 -1.91 -15.62 14.05
C LEU A 365 -0.50 -15.94 13.52
N GLN A 366 -0.38 -17.01 12.73
CA GLN A 366 0.88 -17.28 12.05
C GLN A 366 1.19 -16.13 11.11
N SER A 367 2.27 -15.40 11.39
CA SER A 367 2.85 -14.47 10.44
C SER A 367 3.33 -15.30 9.26
N LYS A 368 2.67 -15.18 8.13
CA LYS A 368 3.17 -15.77 6.88
C LYS A 368 4.31 -14.90 6.37
N GLY A 369 5.42 -14.90 7.11
CA GLY A 369 6.67 -14.35 6.62
C GLY A 369 7.08 -15.03 5.31
N GLY A 370 7.81 -14.33 4.46
CA GLY A 370 8.30 -14.89 3.20
C GLY A 370 7.84 -14.07 1.98
N PRO A 371 7.98 -14.62 0.77
CA PRO A 371 7.80 -13.90 -0.50
C PRO A 371 6.35 -13.46 -0.79
N GLN A 372 5.43 -13.61 0.16
CA GLN A 372 4.01 -13.27 -0.02
C GLN A 372 3.71 -11.76 0.15
N GLY A 373 4.69 -10.95 0.59
CA GLY A 373 4.53 -9.51 0.79
C GLY A 373 3.45 -9.10 1.79
N HIS A 374 3.65 -8.01 2.54
CA HIS A 374 2.68 -7.43 3.49
C HIS A 374 1.89 -8.46 4.32
N GLY A 375 2.59 -9.44 4.93
CA GLY A 375 1.91 -10.47 5.72
C GLY A 375 0.93 -11.36 4.94
N GLY A 376 1.13 -11.52 3.62
CA GLY A 376 0.27 -12.28 2.71
C GLY A 376 -0.76 -11.43 1.96
N GLY A 377 -0.84 -10.14 2.24
CA GLY A 377 -1.79 -9.23 1.60
C GLY A 377 -1.59 -9.08 0.09
N ASP A 378 -0.33 -9.07 -0.39
CA ASP A 378 -0.02 -8.98 -1.82
C ASP A 378 -0.58 -10.21 -2.59
N PHE A 379 -0.47 -11.39 -2.00
CA PHE A 379 -1.08 -12.60 -2.57
C PHE A 379 -2.61 -12.57 -2.47
N GLY A 380 -3.13 -12.03 -1.39
CA GLY A 380 -4.56 -11.91 -1.17
C GLY A 380 -5.24 -11.04 -2.21
N VAL A 381 -4.69 -9.85 -2.50
CA VAL A 381 -5.27 -8.95 -3.50
C VAL A 381 -5.19 -9.54 -4.91
N MET A 382 -4.06 -10.18 -5.28
CA MET A 382 -3.91 -10.83 -6.57
C MET A 382 -4.92 -11.99 -6.75
N ARG A 383 -5.04 -12.85 -5.74
CA ARG A 383 -6.03 -13.96 -5.74
C ARG A 383 -7.44 -13.43 -5.93
N HIS A 384 -7.80 -12.38 -5.18
CA HIS A 384 -9.12 -11.80 -5.26
C HIS A 384 -9.39 -11.20 -6.64
N PHE A 385 -8.45 -10.42 -7.18
CA PHE A 385 -8.56 -9.81 -8.49
C PHE A 385 -8.69 -10.85 -9.60
N VAL A 386 -7.84 -11.87 -9.61
CA VAL A 386 -7.90 -12.98 -10.59
C VAL A 386 -9.25 -13.69 -10.52
N ARG A 387 -9.74 -13.97 -9.30
CA ARG A 387 -11.05 -14.61 -9.10
C ARG A 387 -12.21 -13.77 -9.65
N LEU A 388 -12.22 -12.45 -9.42
CA LEU A 388 -13.24 -11.55 -9.98
C LEU A 388 -13.30 -11.64 -11.50
N LEU A 389 -12.13 -11.73 -12.16
CA LEU A 389 -12.04 -11.84 -13.62
C LEU A 389 -12.47 -13.22 -14.15
N GLN A 390 -12.28 -14.27 -13.37
CA GLN A 390 -12.67 -15.64 -13.71
C GLN A 390 -14.17 -15.89 -13.56
N GLU A 391 -14.78 -15.28 -12.53
CA GLU A 391 -16.18 -15.44 -12.21
C GLU A 391 -17.08 -14.43 -12.97
N ASP A 392 -16.47 -13.49 -13.73
CA ASP A 392 -17.16 -12.34 -14.37
C ASP A 392 -18.03 -11.55 -13.37
N THR A 393 -17.62 -11.59 -12.10
CA THR A 393 -18.30 -10.87 -11.02
C THR A 393 -17.77 -9.45 -10.96
N LYS A 394 -18.60 -8.50 -11.36
CA LYS A 394 -18.21 -7.09 -11.56
C LYS A 394 -18.24 -6.25 -10.29
N HIS A 395 -18.84 -6.76 -9.24
CA HIS A 395 -18.99 -6.06 -7.97
C HIS A 395 -18.27 -6.81 -6.85
N SER A 396 -17.15 -6.25 -6.42
CA SER A 396 -16.48 -6.63 -5.18
C SER A 396 -16.47 -5.41 -4.25
N GLU A 397 -17.08 -5.56 -3.10
CA GLU A 397 -17.09 -4.52 -2.07
C GLU A 397 -15.71 -4.32 -1.41
N LEU A 398 -14.79 -5.30 -1.53
CA LEU A 398 -13.56 -5.31 -0.74
C LEU A 398 -12.55 -4.22 -1.11
N THR A 399 -12.32 -3.94 -2.41
CA THR A 399 -11.38 -2.91 -2.86
C THR A 399 -11.85 -2.26 -4.14
N SER A 400 -13.18 -2.03 -4.24
CA SER A 400 -13.77 -1.35 -5.39
C SER A 400 -13.23 0.08 -5.52
N ALA A 401 -13.27 0.61 -6.72
CA ALA A 401 -12.90 1.99 -6.96
C ALA A 401 -13.68 2.97 -6.09
N ALA A 402 -15.01 2.78 -5.93
CA ALA A 402 -15.84 3.65 -5.11
C ALA A 402 -15.39 3.68 -3.64
N THR A 403 -15.18 2.51 -3.01
CA THR A 403 -14.68 2.43 -1.62
C THR A 403 -13.29 3.05 -1.49
N SER A 404 -12.41 2.81 -2.49
CA SER A 404 -11.06 3.34 -2.47
C SER A 404 -11.03 4.85 -2.66
N VAL A 405 -11.93 5.43 -3.47
CA VAL A 405 -12.09 6.88 -3.59
C VAL A 405 -12.41 7.50 -2.24
N GLN A 406 -13.36 6.93 -1.47
CA GLN A 406 -13.71 7.45 -0.15
C GLN A 406 -12.52 7.45 0.82
N SER A 407 -11.76 6.35 0.91
CA SER A 407 -10.59 6.29 1.80
C SER A 407 -9.48 7.24 1.38
N HIS A 408 -9.29 7.50 0.08
CA HIS A 408 -8.37 8.50 -0.42
C HIS A 408 -8.83 9.92 -0.10
N LEU A 409 -10.14 10.20 -0.23
CA LEU A 409 -10.71 11.50 0.15
C LEU A 409 -10.53 11.79 1.65
N MET A 410 -10.61 10.76 2.52
CA MET A 410 -10.26 10.92 3.94
C MET A 410 -8.78 11.34 4.12
N ALA A 411 -7.85 10.76 3.36
CA ALA A 411 -6.44 11.15 3.41
C ALA A 411 -6.22 12.59 2.91
N PHE A 412 -6.86 13.00 1.82
CA PHE A 412 -6.79 14.38 1.32
C PHE A 412 -7.39 15.37 2.30
N ALA A 413 -8.56 15.06 2.86
CA ALA A 413 -9.21 15.89 3.86
C ALA A 413 -8.36 16.02 5.14
N ALA A 414 -7.68 14.94 5.56
CA ALA A 414 -6.76 14.98 6.69
C ALA A 414 -5.56 15.90 6.42
N GLU A 415 -5.00 15.88 5.21
CA GLU A 415 -3.92 16.80 4.84
C GLU A 415 -4.42 18.25 4.80
N GLN A 416 -5.59 18.50 4.21
CA GLN A 416 -6.17 19.85 4.20
C GLN A 416 -6.47 20.34 5.62
N SER A 417 -7.05 19.50 6.49
CA SER A 417 -7.29 19.84 7.89
C SER A 417 -6.02 20.24 8.62
N ARG A 418 -4.92 19.50 8.40
CA ARG A 418 -3.61 19.79 8.97
C ARG A 418 -3.05 21.14 8.51
N LEU A 419 -3.17 21.43 7.22
CA LEU A 419 -2.65 22.67 6.62
C LEU A 419 -3.47 23.90 7.02
N GLU A 420 -4.78 23.76 7.11
CA GLU A 420 -5.71 24.86 7.37
C GLU A 420 -6.11 24.97 8.85
N HIS A 421 -5.67 24.04 9.72
CA HIS A 421 -5.97 24.02 11.15
C HIS A 421 -7.47 24.08 11.47
N ARG A 422 -8.29 23.37 10.69
CA ARG A 422 -9.75 23.31 10.85
C ARG A 422 -10.30 21.90 10.71
N ASN A 423 -11.48 21.70 11.27
CA ASN A 423 -12.28 20.50 11.01
C ASN A 423 -12.79 20.51 9.57
N ILE A 424 -12.78 19.33 8.91
CA ILE A 424 -13.31 19.14 7.56
C ILE A 424 -14.58 18.31 7.63
N ASN A 425 -15.68 18.87 7.08
CA ASN A 425 -16.87 18.11 6.77
C ASN A 425 -16.67 17.37 5.45
N MET A 426 -16.80 16.04 5.46
CA MET A 426 -16.48 15.21 4.31
C MET A 426 -17.46 15.38 3.14
N LYS A 427 -18.72 15.69 3.41
CA LYS A 427 -19.72 15.96 2.37
C LYS A 427 -19.38 17.23 1.60
N ASP A 428 -19.07 18.32 2.31
CA ASP A 428 -18.69 19.59 1.70
C ASP A 428 -17.37 19.46 0.93
N PHE A 429 -16.41 18.70 1.50
CA PHE A 429 -15.13 18.39 0.87
C PHE A 429 -15.32 17.66 -0.45
N PHE A 430 -16.15 16.60 -0.48
CA PHE A 430 -16.44 15.86 -1.70
C PHE A 430 -17.11 16.73 -2.76
N HIS A 431 -18.12 17.53 -2.37
CA HIS A 431 -18.82 18.41 -3.30
C HIS A 431 -17.92 19.47 -3.95
N SER A 432 -16.83 19.88 -3.28
CA SER A 432 -15.90 20.86 -3.84
C SER A 432 -15.16 20.38 -5.08
N PHE A 433 -15.17 19.09 -5.39
CA PHE A 433 -14.56 18.47 -6.59
C PHE A 433 -15.56 18.07 -7.67
N GLN A 434 -16.86 18.29 -7.46
CA GLN A 434 -17.91 17.91 -8.41
C GLN A 434 -18.36 19.06 -9.33
N LEU A 435 -17.62 20.20 -9.35
CA LEU A 435 -17.93 21.37 -10.16
C LEU A 435 -17.46 21.25 -11.60
#